data_017db39bdd59fc278529407a7f7022ce
#
_entry.id   017db39bdd59fc278529407a7f7022ce
#
_cell.length_a   1.000
_cell.length_b   1.000
_cell.length_c   1.000
_cell.angle_alpha   90.00
_cell.angle_beta   90.00
_cell.angle_gamma   90.00
#
_symmetry.space_group_name_H-M   'P 1'
#
loop_
_entity.id
_entity.type
_entity.pdbx_description
1 polymer ?
#
loop_
_entity_poly.entity_id
_entity_poly.type
_entity_poly.pdbx_seq_one_letter_code
_entity_poly.pdbx_strand_id
1 'polypeptide(L)'
;MLATLRDTTFRSLRHRNYRRYFAGQIVSFVGTWMQSAALMWLMYDRTGDPRWPSWLLVAQVGPTLAFGAWGGALADRYPKRTLVLFTQTAFLVNAVVLTVLVGAGVATPYLVLALIGFNGVIQAVDFPARLAFVPDLVPKEDLINAVGLNSLVFNSARAVGPAVAGLLFVAAGKVAPYLPEGTSGVTIGATTCFALNALSFLAVLRALRRIPEPRRHEKPAASPLAGVLYLREHPALGAVVLFTFALSAFGWPVITVLPAYTRLQLGLKEEAYSLLLSSLGAGALGAALATATFGSVSRRGAFLITGAAACAAGMAGLGFAQVIWLACGCCAAVGFGMILFLSTAQSTLQLAVPDEVRGRVMAVWAMTLSGSAPIGHLLAGHAITVAGVGPVLFGMAAGIGAVFLLLAGMALARRNSPPGPAP
;
A
#
# COMPACT_ATOMS: atom_id res chain seq x y z
N MET A 1 -5.36 17.84 -28.45
CA MET A 1 -4.77 16.84 -27.54
C MET A 1 -4.69 17.33 -26.08
N LEU A 2 -4.06 18.47 -25.73
CA LEU A 2 -4.02 18.96 -24.34
C LEU A 2 -5.39 19.38 -23.80
N ALA A 3 -6.25 20.02 -24.61
CA ALA A 3 -7.61 20.37 -24.22
C ALA A 3 -8.47 19.11 -23.96
N THR A 4 -8.37 18.09 -24.80
CA THR A 4 -9.09 16.81 -24.65
C THR A 4 -8.66 16.07 -23.38
N LEU A 5 -7.35 16.04 -23.06
CA LEU A 5 -6.83 15.43 -21.81
C LEU A 5 -7.35 16.16 -20.57
N ARG A 6 -7.42 17.50 -20.61
CA ARG A 6 -7.97 18.30 -19.51
C ARG A 6 -9.47 18.02 -19.31
N ASP A 7 -10.19 17.79 -20.40
CA ASP A 7 -11.63 17.63 -20.40
C ASP A 7 -12.10 16.20 -20.11
N THR A 8 -11.22 15.20 -20.26
CA THR A 8 -11.50 13.80 -19.97
C THR A 8 -10.76 13.30 -18.74
N THR A 9 -9.42 13.30 -18.78
CA THR A 9 -8.58 12.69 -17.74
C THR A 9 -8.51 13.50 -16.45
N PHE A 10 -8.50 14.84 -16.55
CA PHE A 10 -8.34 15.74 -15.40
C PHE A 10 -9.63 16.53 -15.08
N ARG A 11 -10.78 16.01 -15.46
CA ARG A 11 -12.08 16.68 -15.32
C ARG A 11 -12.40 17.09 -13.89
N SER A 12 -12.12 16.24 -12.92
CA SER A 12 -12.36 16.53 -11.49
C SER A 12 -11.53 17.70 -10.95
N LEU A 13 -10.37 18.02 -11.56
CA LEU A 13 -9.54 19.15 -11.13
C LEU A 13 -10.15 20.53 -11.48
N ARG A 14 -11.25 20.57 -12.25
CA ARG A 14 -12.04 21.80 -12.46
C ARG A 14 -12.68 22.28 -11.16
N HIS A 15 -13.02 21.35 -10.27
CA HIS A 15 -13.61 21.66 -8.97
C HIS A 15 -12.56 22.23 -8.02
N ARG A 16 -12.72 23.49 -7.61
CA ARG A 16 -11.74 24.25 -6.82
C ARG A 16 -11.38 23.56 -5.52
N ASN A 17 -12.35 22.97 -4.81
CA ASN A 17 -12.13 22.29 -3.53
C ASN A 17 -11.37 21.00 -3.74
N TYR A 18 -11.74 20.19 -4.71
CA TYR A 18 -11.03 18.95 -5.05
C TYR A 18 -9.60 19.24 -5.50
N ARG A 19 -9.36 20.21 -6.37
CA ARG A 19 -8.02 20.61 -6.83
C ARG A 19 -7.10 21.02 -5.67
N ARG A 20 -7.62 21.77 -4.68
CA ARG A 20 -6.87 22.15 -3.48
C ARG A 20 -6.48 20.93 -2.64
N TYR A 21 -7.45 20.06 -2.39
CA TYR A 21 -7.26 18.82 -1.67
C TYR A 21 -6.24 17.92 -2.36
N PHE A 22 -6.42 17.69 -3.65
CA PHE A 22 -5.58 16.86 -4.50
C PHE A 22 -4.11 17.33 -4.52
N ALA A 23 -3.87 18.63 -4.67
CA ALA A 23 -2.52 19.19 -4.64
C ALA A 23 -1.81 18.94 -3.29
N GLY A 24 -2.53 19.10 -2.16
CA GLY A 24 -2.03 18.75 -0.85
C GLY A 24 -1.71 17.26 -0.70
N GLN A 25 -2.59 16.40 -1.22
CA GLN A 25 -2.44 14.95 -1.14
C GLN A 25 -1.22 14.43 -1.94
N ILE A 26 -0.92 15.01 -3.11
CA ILE A 26 0.29 14.64 -3.88
C ILE A 26 1.53 14.74 -3.01
N VAL A 27 1.72 15.90 -2.37
CA VAL A 27 2.91 16.17 -1.55
C VAL A 27 2.93 15.25 -0.33
N SER A 28 1.79 15.06 0.32
CA SER A 28 1.68 14.22 1.52
C SER A 28 1.88 12.74 1.24
N PHE A 29 1.37 12.20 0.14
CA PHE A 29 1.59 10.80 -0.21
C PHE A 29 3.06 10.52 -0.54
N VAL A 30 3.73 11.41 -1.28
CA VAL A 30 5.17 11.27 -1.54
C VAL A 30 5.95 11.31 -0.23
N GLY A 31 5.66 12.26 0.67
CA GLY A 31 6.27 12.34 1.99
C GLY A 31 6.07 11.08 2.83
N THR A 32 4.86 10.54 2.83
CA THR A 32 4.53 9.33 3.59
C THR A 32 5.29 8.09 3.08
N TRP A 33 5.36 7.88 1.75
CA TRP A 33 6.11 6.77 1.18
C TRP A 33 7.62 6.92 1.34
N MET A 34 8.13 8.16 1.27
CA MET A 34 9.52 8.50 1.56
C MET A 34 9.88 8.19 3.02
N GLN A 35 9.05 8.62 3.98
CA GLN A 35 9.23 8.30 5.40
C GLN A 35 9.19 6.79 5.63
N SER A 36 8.22 6.08 5.04
CA SER A 36 8.10 4.62 5.20
C SER A 36 9.36 3.89 4.72
N ALA A 37 9.91 4.27 3.56
CA ALA A 37 11.16 3.69 3.05
C ALA A 37 12.33 3.96 3.99
N ALA A 38 12.51 5.21 4.41
CA ALA A 38 13.58 5.61 5.32
C ALA A 38 13.49 4.89 6.67
N LEU A 39 12.27 4.72 7.19
CA LEU A 39 12.03 4.06 8.47
C LEU A 39 12.35 2.56 8.43
N MET A 40 11.95 1.86 7.38
CA MET A 40 12.23 0.44 7.19
C MET A 40 13.74 0.17 7.17
N TRP A 41 14.48 0.99 6.39
CA TRP A 41 15.93 0.88 6.34
C TRP A 41 16.58 1.22 7.68
N LEU A 42 16.22 2.36 8.30
CA LEU A 42 16.77 2.80 9.58
C LEU A 42 16.62 1.73 10.67
N MET A 43 15.44 1.08 10.74
CA MET A 43 15.21 0.04 11.75
C MET A 43 16.06 -1.19 11.51
N TYR A 44 16.20 -1.60 10.24
CA TYR A 44 17.07 -2.72 9.89
C TYR A 44 18.56 -2.38 10.14
N ASP A 45 19.02 -1.20 9.73
CA ASP A 45 20.40 -0.75 9.89
C ASP A 45 20.82 -0.67 11.38
N ARG A 46 19.93 -0.15 12.24
CA ARG A 46 20.20 -0.04 13.69
C ARG A 46 20.17 -1.36 14.44
N THR A 47 19.38 -2.32 13.99
CA THR A 47 19.16 -3.57 14.72
C THR A 47 19.89 -4.76 14.11
N GLY A 48 20.23 -4.72 12.82
CA GLY A 48 20.72 -5.86 12.06
C GLY A 48 19.72 -7.02 11.92
N ASP A 49 18.49 -6.86 12.40
CA ASP A 49 17.50 -7.92 12.53
C ASP A 49 16.31 -7.69 11.58
N PRO A 50 16.07 -8.60 10.61
CA PRO A 50 14.99 -8.48 9.63
C PRO A 50 13.57 -8.54 10.23
N ARG A 51 13.42 -8.94 11.49
CA ARG A 51 12.13 -8.93 12.19
C ARG A 51 11.60 -7.52 12.45
N TRP A 52 12.48 -6.53 12.66
CA TRP A 52 12.06 -5.17 13.00
C TRP A 52 11.28 -4.45 11.89
N PRO A 53 11.69 -4.48 10.59
CA PRO A 53 10.85 -3.99 9.50
C PRO A 53 9.47 -4.66 9.47
N SER A 54 9.38 -5.95 9.79
CA SER A 54 8.11 -6.68 9.87
C SER A 54 7.23 -6.18 11.02
N TRP A 55 7.81 -5.99 12.21
CA TRP A 55 7.10 -5.41 13.36
C TRP A 55 6.60 -3.99 13.10
N LEU A 56 7.35 -3.17 12.33
CA LEU A 56 6.87 -1.84 11.94
C LEU A 56 5.57 -1.91 11.13
N LEU A 57 5.49 -2.82 10.16
CA LEU A 57 4.26 -2.99 9.36
C LEU A 57 3.10 -3.50 10.20
N VAL A 58 3.37 -4.43 11.12
CA VAL A 58 2.34 -4.92 12.06
C VAL A 58 1.86 -3.82 12.99
N ALA A 59 2.78 -3.00 13.53
CA ALA A 59 2.41 -1.86 14.36
C ALA A 59 1.60 -0.82 13.59
N GLN A 60 1.86 -0.63 12.29
CA GLN A 60 1.13 0.31 11.46
C GLN A 60 -0.27 -0.20 11.07
N VAL A 61 -0.37 -1.48 10.65
CA VAL A 61 -1.62 -2.04 10.10
C VAL A 61 -2.49 -2.67 11.20
N GLY A 62 -1.90 -3.26 12.23
CA GLY A 62 -2.61 -3.93 13.31
C GLY A 62 -3.69 -3.07 13.98
N PRO A 63 -3.38 -1.83 14.42
CA PRO A 63 -4.39 -0.95 14.98
C PRO A 63 -5.51 -0.58 14.00
N THR A 64 -5.19 -0.46 12.71
CA THR A 64 -6.21 -0.22 11.68
C THR A 64 -7.20 -1.38 11.58
N LEU A 65 -6.73 -2.61 11.71
CA LEU A 65 -7.60 -3.80 11.75
C LEU A 65 -8.44 -3.85 13.04
N ALA A 66 -7.81 -3.57 14.18
CA ALA A 66 -8.48 -3.62 15.49
C ALA A 66 -9.54 -2.50 15.64
N PHE A 67 -9.23 -1.30 15.20
CA PHE A 67 -10.04 -0.10 15.43
C PHE A 67 -10.73 0.45 14.19
N GLY A 68 -10.58 -0.19 13.02
CA GLY A 68 -11.12 0.33 11.75
C GLY A 68 -12.66 0.46 11.74
N ALA A 69 -13.38 -0.47 12.37
CA ALA A 69 -14.83 -0.39 12.51
C ALA A 69 -15.25 0.81 13.37
N TRP A 70 -14.54 1.05 14.48
CA TRP A 70 -14.75 2.21 15.33
C TRP A 70 -14.39 3.52 14.61
N GLY A 71 -13.28 3.53 13.85
CA GLY A 71 -12.90 4.67 13.01
C GLY A 71 -13.94 4.99 11.93
N GLY A 72 -14.55 3.97 11.33
CA GLY A 72 -15.68 4.12 10.41
C GLY A 72 -16.90 4.76 11.09
N ALA A 73 -17.26 4.29 12.27
CA ALA A 73 -18.36 4.87 13.05
C ALA A 73 -18.10 6.34 13.43
N LEU A 74 -16.84 6.70 13.73
CA LEU A 74 -16.46 8.10 13.95
C LEU A 74 -16.60 8.93 12.66
N ALA A 75 -16.20 8.39 11.51
CA ALA A 75 -16.33 9.06 10.22
C ALA A 75 -17.79 9.31 9.82
N ASP A 76 -18.71 8.45 10.26
CA ASP A 76 -20.15 8.64 10.07
C ASP A 76 -20.74 9.67 11.06
N ARG A 77 -20.19 9.73 12.28
CA ARG A 77 -20.74 10.58 13.36
C ARG A 77 -20.24 12.02 13.31
N TYR A 78 -18.99 12.26 12.91
CA TYR A 78 -18.38 13.59 12.96
C TYR A 78 -18.24 14.21 11.56
N PRO A 79 -18.16 15.58 11.47
CA PRO A 79 -17.90 16.25 10.21
C PRO A 79 -16.57 15.78 9.60
N LYS A 80 -16.61 15.28 8.36
CA LYS A 80 -15.50 14.58 7.70
C LYS A 80 -14.25 15.46 7.56
N ARG A 81 -14.43 16.73 7.18
CA ARG A 81 -13.31 17.69 7.07
C ARG A 81 -12.64 17.92 8.43
N THR A 82 -13.41 18.11 9.48
CA THR A 82 -12.90 18.31 10.84
C THR A 82 -12.15 17.07 11.32
N LEU A 83 -12.68 15.88 11.04
CA LEU A 83 -12.03 14.62 11.40
C LEU A 83 -10.69 14.44 10.64
N VAL A 84 -10.66 14.72 9.33
CA VAL A 84 -9.42 14.67 8.54
C VAL A 84 -8.43 15.74 9.00
N LEU A 85 -8.87 16.95 9.36
CA LEU A 85 -7.99 17.96 9.95
C LEU A 85 -7.33 17.47 11.24
N PHE A 86 -8.10 16.83 12.13
CA PHE A 86 -7.59 16.28 13.38
C PHE A 86 -6.55 15.18 13.12
N THR A 87 -6.86 14.19 12.27
CA THR A 87 -5.96 13.08 11.95
C THR A 87 -4.68 13.55 11.26
N GLN A 88 -4.77 14.49 10.31
CA GLN A 88 -3.60 15.06 9.63
C GLN A 88 -2.73 15.90 10.60
N THR A 89 -3.33 16.56 11.59
CA THR A 89 -2.57 17.25 12.66
C THR A 89 -1.86 16.23 13.54
N ALA A 90 -2.51 15.13 13.90
CA ALA A 90 -1.91 14.06 14.70
C ALA A 90 -0.74 13.38 13.94
N PHE A 91 -0.87 13.15 12.62
CA PHE A 91 0.24 12.68 11.80
C PHE A 91 1.41 13.67 11.75
N LEU A 92 1.13 14.97 11.61
CA LEU A 92 2.15 16.01 11.65
C LEU A 92 2.92 15.97 12.99
N VAL A 93 2.21 15.96 14.10
CA VAL A 93 2.84 15.92 15.44
C VAL A 93 3.70 14.67 15.60
N ASN A 94 3.17 13.51 15.22
CA ASN A 94 3.92 12.26 15.28
C ASN A 94 5.18 12.29 14.39
N ALA A 95 5.09 12.82 13.17
CA ALA A 95 6.22 12.98 12.28
C ALA A 95 7.28 13.94 12.84
N VAL A 96 6.88 15.03 13.49
CA VAL A 96 7.79 15.96 14.19
C VAL A 96 8.47 15.26 15.36
N VAL A 97 7.72 14.55 16.20
CA VAL A 97 8.27 13.79 17.33
C VAL A 97 9.29 12.77 16.84
N LEU A 98 8.96 12.00 15.78
CA LEU A 98 9.88 11.04 15.18
C LEU A 98 11.15 11.71 14.64
N THR A 99 11.01 12.86 13.97
CA THR A 99 12.13 13.65 13.47
C THR A 99 13.08 14.07 14.59
N VAL A 100 12.52 14.61 15.67
CA VAL A 100 13.33 15.11 16.82
C VAL A 100 14.01 13.95 17.53
N LEU A 101 13.31 12.86 17.82
CA LEU A 101 13.88 11.73 18.55
C LEU A 101 14.97 11.00 17.75
N VAL A 102 14.76 10.82 16.44
CA VAL A 102 15.77 10.19 15.58
C VAL A 102 16.96 11.11 15.35
N GLY A 103 16.73 12.41 15.11
CA GLY A 103 17.77 13.40 14.93
C GLY A 103 18.62 13.61 16.19
N ALA A 104 18.01 13.54 17.38
CA ALA A 104 18.73 13.60 18.65
C ALA A 104 19.45 12.30 19.04
N GLY A 105 19.28 11.23 18.26
CA GLY A 105 19.91 9.93 18.54
C GLY A 105 19.27 9.13 19.72
N VAL A 106 18.16 9.61 20.29
CA VAL A 106 17.50 9.01 21.47
C VAL A 106 16.36 8.04 21.11
N ALA A 107 16.05 7.89 19.80
CA ALA A 107 15.02 6.98 19.33
C ALA A 107 15.47 5.53 19.47
N THR A 108 14.92 4.81 20.45
CA THR A 108 15.08 3.34 20.55
C THR A 108 14.15 2.64 19.57
N PRO A 109 14.46 1.40 19.12
CA PRO A 109 13.59 0.62 18.26
C PRO A 109 12.15 0.47 18.80
N TYR A 110 12.00 0.26 20.10
CA TYR A 110 10.69 0.13 20.77
C TYR A 110 9.89 1.46 20.74
N LEU A 111 10.58 2.59 20.93
CA LEU A 111 9.93 3.91 20.89
C LEU A 111 9.44 4.22 19.47
N VAL A 112 10.25 3.90 18.45
CA VAL A 112 9.85 4.01 17.05
C VAL A 112 8.63 3.14 16.77
N LEU A 113 8.64 1.88 17.24
CA LEU A 113 7.53 0.96 17.08
C LEU A 113 6.24 1.50 17.72
N ALA A 114 6.34 2.08 18.93
CA ALA A 114 5.20 2.72 19.61
C ALA A 114 4.64 3.91 18.83
N LEU A 115 5.50 4.77 18.27
CA LEU A 115 5.08 5.90 17.43
C LEU A 115 4.40 5.44 16.13
N ILE A 116 4.88 4.35 15.52
CA ILE A 116 4.24 3.78 14.33
C ILE A 116 2.93 3.08 14.69
N GLY A 117 2.85 2.42 15.85
CA GLY A 117 1.58 1.91 16.38
C GLY A 117 0.54 3.03 16.57
N PHE A 118 0.95 4.16 17.12
CA PHE A 118 0.10 5.34 17.23
C PHE A 118 -0.34 5.87 15.86
N ASN A 119 0.56 5.90 14.85
CA ASN A 119 0.18 6.20 13.47
C ASN A 119 -0.89 5.23 12.95
N GLY A 120 -0.80 3.94 13.28
CA GLY A 120 -1.82 2.95 12.93
C GLY A 120 -3.18 3.24 13.53
N VAL A 121 -3.24 3.71 14.78
CA VAL A 121 -4.49 4.15 15.42
C VAL A 121 -5.08 5.38 14.72
N ILE A 122 -4.24 6.38 14.41
CA ILE A 122 -4.68 7.56 13.65
C ILE A 122 -5.23 7.12 12.27
N GLN A 123 -4.56 6.20 11.61
CA GLN A 123 -4.92 5.70 10.28
C GLN A 123 -6.26 4.95 10.29
N ALA A 124 -6.61 4.26 11.38
CA ALA A 124 -7.90 3.60 11.55
C ALA A 124 -9.08 4.58 11.41
N VAL A 125 -8.89 5.84 11.81
CA VAL A 125 -9.87 6.92 11.70
C VAL A 125 -9.72 7.70 10.38
N ASP A 126 -8.49 8.00 10.00
CA ASP A 126 -8.17 8.82 8.82
C ASP A 126 -8.62 8.18 7.51
N PHE A 127 -8.38 6.87 7.35
CA PHE A 127 -8.66 6.17 6.11
C PHE A 127 -10.15 6.20 5.74
N PRO A 128 -11.10 5.78 6.61
CA PRO A 128 -12.53 5.87 6.28
C PRO A 128 -13.01 7.32 6.13
N ALA A 129 -12.48 8.25 6.94
CA ALA A 129 -12.84 9.66 6.85
C ALA A 129 -12.46 10.27 5.49
N ARG A 130 -11.25 9.99 4.99
CA ARG A 130 -10.81 10.45 3.66
C ARG A 130 -11.58 9.80 2.51
N LEU A 131 -11.88 8.52 2.59
CA LEU A 131 -12.70 7.84 1.59
C LEU A 131 -14.10 8.45 1.50
N ALA A 132 -14.68 8.82 2.64
CA ALA A 132 -15.98 9.47 2.71
C ALA A 132 -15.95 10.96 2.32
N PHE A 133 -14.78 11.62 2.41
CA PHE A 133 -14.62 13.05 2.11
C PHE A 133 -14.50 13.34 0.61
N VAL A 134 -13.84 12.48 -0.18
CA VAL A 134 -13.62 12.69 -1.62
C VAL A 134 -14.92 12.86 -2.40
N PRO A 135 -15.97 12.04 -2.19
CA PRO A 135 -17.26 12.23 -2.85
C PRO A 135 -17.94 13.57 -2.57
N ASP A 136 -17.63 14.20 -1.44
CA ASP A 136 -18.21 15.48 -1.06
C ASP A 136 -17.53 16.69 -1.77
N LEU A 137 -16.41 16.45 -2.45
CA LEU A 137 -15.63 17.49 -3.12
C LEU A 137 -15.93 17.64 -4.62
N VAL A 138 -16.63 16.66 -5.21
CA VAL A 138 -16.96 16.61 -6.63
C VAL A 138 -18.41 16.19 -6.86
N PRO A 139 -19.08 16.60 -7.95
CA PRO A 139 -20.37 16.04 -8.36
C PRO A 139 -20.27 14.54 -8.67
N LYS A 140 -21.41 13.85 -8.64
CA LYS A 140 -21.48 12.39 -8.88
C LYS A 140 -20.88 11.96 -10.22
N GLU A 141 -21.07 12.80 -11.26
CA GLU A 141 -20.60 12.58 -12.64
C GLU A 141 -19.06 12.56 -12.72
N ASP A 142 -18.37 13.26 -11.81
CA ASP A 142 -16.91 13.39 -11.77
C ASP A 142 -16.26 12.49 -10.72
N LEU A 143 -17.05 11.77 -9.92
CA LEU A 143 -16.57 10.96 -8.81
C LEU A 143 -15.60 9.85 -9.26
N ILE A 144 -15.93 9.13 -10.35
CA ILE A 144 -15.06 8.06 -10.88
C ILE A 144 -13.70 8.64 -11.29
N ASN A 145 -13.70 9.81 -11.92
CA ASN A 145 -12.48 10.50 -12.32
C ASN A 145 -11.66 10.95 -11.10
N ALA A 146 -12.30 11.49 -10.06
CA ALA A 146 -11.63 11.88 -8.81
C ALA A 146 -10.99 10.69 -8.10
N VAL A 147 -11.69 9.57 -8.00
CA VAL A 147 -11.16 8.32 -7.42
C VAL A 147 -9.98 7.78 -8.24
N GLY A 148 -10.09 7.80 -9.57
CA GLY A 148 -9.03 7.39 -10.49
C GLY A 148 -7.76 8.25 -10.33
N LEU A 149 -7.90 9.56 -10.26
CA LEU A 149 -6.78 10.48 -10.03
C LEU A 149 -6.14 10.27 -8.66
N ASN A 150 -6.94 10.05 -7.62
CA ASN A 150 -6.41 9.76 -6.28
C ASN A 150 -5.61 8.45 -6.26
N SER A 151 -6.09 7.42 -6.94
CA SER A 151 -5.39 6.14 -7.10
C SER A 151 -4.09 6.29 -7.89
N LEU A 152 -4.10 7.10 -8.96
CA LEU A 152 -2.91 7.40 -9.76
C LEU A 152 -1.83 8.06 -8.90
N VAL A 153 -2.18 9.08 -8.12
CA VAL A 153 -1.24 9.79 -7.24
C VAL A 153 -0.70 8.86 -6.15
N PHE A 154 -1.55 8.05 -5.54
CA PHE A 154 -1.14 7.09 -4.52
C PHE A 154 -0.11 6.08 -5.06
N ASN A 155 -0.34 5.52 -6.25
CA ASN A 155 0.58 4.57 -6.87
C ASN A 155 1.86 5.26 -7.39
N SER A 156 1.76 6.49 -7.91
CA SER A 156 2.93 7.28 -8.30
C SER A 156 3.82 7.61 -7.09
N ALA A 157 3.21 7.98 -5.96
CA ALA A 157 3.93 8.29 -4.73
C ALA A 157 4.68 7.07 -4.18
N ARG A 158 4.16 5.85 -4.39
CA ARG A 158 4.84 4.60 -4.03
C ARG A 158 6.17 4.41 -4.77
N ALA A 159 6.29 4.90 -6.01
CA ALA A 159 7.55 4.87 -6.76
C ALA A 159 8.44 6.07 -6.43
N VAL A 160 7.85 7.28 -6.40
CA VAL A 160 8.59 8.54 -6.23
C VAL A 160 9.10 8.72 -4.80
N GLY A 161 8.31 8.34 -3.79
CA GLY A 161 8.70 8.51 -2.38
C GLY A 161 10.03 7.84 -2.03
N PRO A 162 10.17 6.53 -2.26
CA PRO A 162 11.45 5.84 -2.03
C PRO A 162 12.60 6.38 -2.89
N ALA A 163 12.35 6.80 -4.16
CA ALA A 163 13.38 7.42 -4.99
C ALA A 163 13.93 8.71 -4.35
N VAL A 164 13.02 9.56 -3.83
CA VAL A 164 13.42 10.77 -3.10
C VAL A 164 14.19 10.40 -1.82
N ALA A 165 13.75 9.37 -1.08
CA ALA A 165 14.51 8.89 0.09
C ALA A 165 15.93 8.46 -0.29
N GLY A 166 16.11 7.72 -1.38
CA GLY A 166 17.41 7.30 -1.88
C GLY A 166 18.33 8.49 -2.21
N LEU A 167 17.79 9.52 -2.89
CA LEU A 167 18.55 10.74 -3.18
C LEU A 167 18.97 11.48 -1.89
N LEU A 168 18.10 11.51 -0.88
CA LEU A 168 18.41 12.10 0.43
C LEU A 168 19.46 11.30 1.19
N PHE A 169 19.46 9.97 1.11
CA PHE A 169 20.50 9.13 1.70
C PHE A 169 21.85 9.36 1.01
N VAL A 170 21.90 9.44 -0.33
CA VAL A 170 23.12 9.80 -1.07
C VAL A 170 23.65 11.17 -0.64
N ALA A 171 22.79 12.17 -0.54
CA ALA A 171 23.16 13.50 -0.09
C ALA A 171 23.67 13.49 1.36
N ALA A 172 22.98 12.78 2.25
CA ALA A 172 23.34 12.63 3.66
C ALA A 172 24.72 11.94 3.83
N GLY A 173 24.99 10.90 3.03
CA GLY A 173 26.29 10.21 3.02
C GLY A 173 27.46 11.13 2.64
N LYS A 174 27.22 12.10 1.73
CA LYS A 174 28.22 13.11 1.36
C LYS A 174 28.45 14.18 2.43
N VAL A 175 27.43 14.48 3.24
CA VAL A 175 27.48 15.50 4.31
C VAL A 175 28.01 14.93 5.62
N ALA A 176 27.74 13.67 5.91
CA ALA A 176 28.11 13.00 7.17
C ALA A 176 29.60 13.17 7.57
N PRO A 177 30.60 13.09 6.65
CA PRO A 177 32.00 13.27 7.02
C PRO A 177 32.37 14.68 7.55
N TYR A 178 31.53 15.68 7.30
CA TYR A 178 31.73 17.05 7.75
C TYR A 178 31.03 17.38 9.08
N LEU A 179 30.35 16.41 9.67
CA LEU A 179 29.59 16.56 10.92
C LEU A 179 30.35 15.90 12.09
N PRO A 180 30.01 16.21 13.35
CA PRO A 180 30.66 15.62 14.52
C PRO A 180 30.72 14.09 14.46
N GLU A 181 31.83 13.54 15.01
CA GLU A 181 32.08 12.10 15.08
C GLU A 181 30.87 11.38 15.69
N GLY A 182 30.48 10.22 15.08
CA GLY A 182 29.30 9.44 15.48
C GLY A 182 28.01 9.79 14.74
N THR A 183 28.00 10.81 13.87
CA THR A 183 26.81 11.13 13.07
C THR A 183 26.73 10.25 11.82
N SER A 184 25.77 9.30 11.82
CA SER A 184 25.55 8.39 10.68
C SER A 184 24.83 9.08 9.53
N GLY A 185 25.29 8.85 8.28
CA GLY A 185 24.59 9.30 7.07
C GLY A 185 23.14 8.75 7.00
N VAL A 186 22.92 7.51 7.47
CA VAL A 186 21.58 6.91 7.55
C VAL A 186 20.68 7.70 8.50
N THR A 187 21.19 8.11 9.66
CA THR A 187 20.43 8.94 10.63
C THR A 187 20.06 10.29 10.04
N ILE A 188 21.00 10.98 9.38
CA ILE A 188 20.75 12.28 8.73
C ILE A 188 19.69 12.13 7.64
N GLY A 189 19.87 11.15 6.75
CA GLY A 189 18.95 10.89 5.63
C GLY A 189 17.53 10.57 6.12
N ALA A 190 17.40 9.68 7.10
CA ALA A 190 16.13 9.33 7.69
C ALA A 190 15.47 10.53 8.39
N THR A 191 16.21 11.30 9.21
CA THR A 191 15.71 12.51 9.89
C THR A 191 15.22 13.53 8.87
N THR A 192 15.95 13.72 7.77
CA THR A 192 15.55 14.63 6.69
C THR A 192 14.26 14.15 6.02
N CYS A 193 14.12 12.85 5.73
CA CYS A 193 12.89 12.28 5.21
C CYS A 193 11.69 12.54 6.14
N PHE A 194 11.88 12.36 7.45
CA PHE A 194 10.81 12.56 8.44
C PHE A 194 10.43 14.04 8.57
N ALA A 195 11.40 14.95 8.56
CA ALA A 195 11.17 16.39 8.58
C ALA A 195 10.39 16.87 7.33
N LEU A 196 10.81 16.41 6.15
CA LEU A 196 10.10 16.73 4.90
C LEU A 196 8.69 16.16 4.87
N ASN A 197 8.48 14.95 5.42
CA ASN A 197 7.13 14.41 5.57
C ASN A 197 6.28 15.22 6.56
N ALA A 198 6.85 15.66 7.69
CA ALA A 198 6.16 16.57 8.60
C ALA A 198 5.73 17.86 7.89
N LEU A 199 6.63 18.46 7.10
CA LEU A 199 6.29 19.64 6.29
C LEU A 199 5.21 19.35 5.24
N SER A 200 5.17 18.13 4.67
CA SER A 200 4.16 17.73 3.69
C SER A 200 2.74 17.76 4.25
N PHE A 201 2.55 17.42 5.53
CA PHE A 201 1.25 17.51 6.21
C PHE A 201 0.74 18.95 6.30
N LEU A 202 1.62 19.95 6.39
CA LEU A 202 1.22 21.36 6.39
C LEU A 202 0.54 21.74 5.07
N ALA A 203 0.96 21.16 3.93
CA ALA A 203 0.30 21.41 2.65
C ALA A 203 -1.16 20.91 2.65
N VAL A 204 -1.42 19.71 3.19
CA VAL A 204 -2.77 19.17 3.31
C VAL A 204 -3.60 20.00 4.29
N LEU A 205 -3.06 20.32 5.46
CA LEU A 205 -3.75 21.14 6.48
C LEU A 205 -4.13 22.51 5.93
N ARG A 206 -3.21 23.16 5.18
CA ARG A 206 -3.49 24.43 4.50
C ARG A 206 -4.61 24.30 3.45
N ALA A 207 -4.61 23.21 2.70
CA ALA A 207 -5.65 22.92 1.72
C ALA A 207 -7.01 22.71 2.39
N LEU A 208 -7.08 21.86 3.42
CA LEU A 208 -8.30 21.54 4.15
C LEU A 208 -8.92 22.78 4.86
N ARG A 209 -8.10 23.66 5.42
CA ARG A 209 -8.58 24.91 6.06
C ARG A 209 -9.30 25.84 5.08
N ARG A 210 -9.02 25.72 3.75
CA ARG A 210 -9.62 26.52 2.69
C ARG A 210 -10.83 25.88 2.03
N ILE A 211 -11.22 24.68 2.44
CA ILE A 211 -12.38 23.95 1.94
C ILE A 211 -13.51 24.08 2.97
N PRO A 212 -14.72 24.50 2.57
CA PRO A 212 -15.87 24.55 3.48
C PRO A 212 -16.26 23.14 3.94
N GLU A 213 -16.92 23.03 5.10
CA GLU A 213 -17.44 21.75 5.58
C GLU A 213 -18.57 21.25 4.66
N PRO A 214 -18.46 20.03 4.09
CA PRO A 214 -19.52 19.48 3.25
C PRO A 214 -20.78 19.12 4.06
N ARG A 215 -21.94 19.08 3.38
CA ARG A 215 -23.19 18.61 3.99
C ARG A 215 -23.10 17.12 4.33
N ARG A 216 -23.64 16.77 5.50
CA ARG A 216 -23.61 15.41 6.02
C ARG A 216 -24.57 14.51 5.25
N HIS A 217 -24.11 13.34 4.80
CA HIS A 217 -24.94 12.25 4.26
C HIS A 217 -24.77 11.06 5.17
N GLU A 218 -25.86 10.59 5.75
CA GLU A 218 -25.89 9.36 6.55
C GLU A 218 -25.95 8.14 5.61
N LYS A 219 -25.11 7.14 5.88
CA LYS A 219 -25.18 5.82 5.23
C LYS A 219 -25.39 4.76 6.29
N PRO A 220 -26.29 3.80 6.08
CA PRO A 220 -26.49 2.69 7.02
C PRO A 220 -25.24 1.79 7.07
N ALA A 221 -24.86 1.37 8.28
CA ALA A 221 -23.79 0.40 8.50
C ALA A 221 -24.20 -0.98 7.97
N ALA A 222 -23.34 -1.62 7.18
CA ALA A 222 -23.59 -2.93 6.60
C ALA A 222 -22.87 -4.03 7.38
N SER A 223 -23.57 -5.14 7.69
CA SER A 223 -22.98 -6.32 8.35
C SER A 223 -22.13 -7.14 7.37
N PRO A 224 -20.85 -7.48 7.68
CA PRO A 224 -19.98 -8.29 6.81
C PRO A 224 -20.47 -9.73 6.60
N LEU A 225 -21.24 -10.29 7.55
CA LEU A 225 -21.62 -11.70 7.54
C LEU A 225 -22.35 -12.13 6.25
N ALA A 226 -23.26 -11.29 5.75
CA ALA A 226 -23.97 -11.58 4.50
C ALA A 226 -23.04 -11.58 3.26
N GLY A 227 -21.91 -10.88 3.31
CA GLY A 227 -20.88 -10.94 2.26
C GLY A 227 -20.18 -12.31 2.23
N VAL A 228 -19.89 -12.90 3.38
CA VAL A 228 -19.28 -14.23 3.48
C VAL A 228 -20.23 -15.30 2.95
N LEU A 229 -21.51 -15.24 3.30
CA LEU A 229 -22.52 -16.18 2.81
C LEU A 229 -22.66 -16.10 1.29
N TYR A 230 -22.75 -14.91 0.73
CA TYR A 230 -22.80 -14.69 -0.71
C TYR A 230 -21.60 -15.29 -1.44
N LEU A 231 -20.37 -15.13 -0.91
CA LEU A 231 -19.16 -15.70 -1.50
C LEU A 231 -19.13 -17.23 -1.45
N ARG A 232 -19.74 -17.87 -0.46
CA ARG A 232 -19.89 -19.33 -0.39
C ARG A 232 -20.80 -19.85 -1.50
N GLU A 233 -21.86 -19.14 -1.82
CA GLU A 233 -22.80 -19.47 -2.89
C GLU A 233 -22.21 -19.20 -4.30
N HIS A 234 -21.21 -18.29 -4.37
CA HIS A 234 -20.54 -17.89 -5.61
C HIS A 234 -19.04 -18.23 -5.59
N PRO A 235 -18.70 -19.53 -5.74
CA PRO A 235 -17.32 -20.00 -5.49
C PRO A 235 -16.26 -19.43 -6.45
N ALA A 236 -16.63 -18.94 -7.62
CA ALA A 236 -15.69 -18.23 -8.50
C ALA A 236 -15.24 -16.88 -7.90
N LEU A 237 -16.17 -16.13 -7.29
CA LEU A 237 -15.87 -14.88 -6.58
C LEU A 237 -15.14 -15.16 -5.26
N GLY A 238 -15.50 -16.22 -4.55
CA GLY A 238 -14.79 -16.72 -3.38
C GLY A 238 -13.32 -17.06 -3.67
N ALA A 239 -13.07 -17.68 -4.83
CA ALA A 239 -11.71 -17.98 -5.29
C ALA A 239 -10.87 -16.70 -5.51
N VAL A 240 -11.46 -15.63 -6.07
CA VAL A 240 -10.78 -14.33 -6.23
C VAL A 240 -10.40 -13.74 -4.85
N VAL A 241 -11.28 -13.84 -3.87
CA VAL A 241 -11.01 -13.37 -2.50
C VAL A 241 -9.93 -14.21 -1.83
N LEU A 242 -9.99 -15.55 -1.97
CA LEU A 242 -8.97 -16.46 -1.42
C LEU A 242 -7.60 -16.22 -2.06
N PHE A 243 -7.53 -15.99 -3.36
CA PHE A 243 -6.27 -15.65 -4.01
C PHE A 243 -5.75 -14.26 -3.59
N THR A 244 -6.65 -13.31 -3.33
CA THR A 244 -6.27 -12.01 -2.74
C THR A 244 -5.61 -12.21 -1.37
N PHE A 245 -6.11 -13.15 -0.55
CA PHE A 245 -5.46 -13.52 0.72
C PHE A 245 -4.04 -14.02 0.48
N ALA A 246 -3.85 -14.97 -0.42
CA ALA A 246 -2.54 -15.54 -0.72
C ALA A 246 -1.57 -14.49 -1.24
N LEU A 247 -2.00 -13.68 -2.21
CA LEU A 247 -1.16 -12.61 -2.76
C LEU A 247 -0.81 -11.56 -1.72
N SER A 248 -1.72 -11.25 -0.81
CA SER A 248 -1.45 -10.33 0.29
C SER A 248 -0.50 -10.94 1.33
N ALA A 249 -0.69 -12.20 1.71
CA ALA A 249 0.16 -12.87 2.69
C ALA A 249 1.58 -13.18 2.18
N PHE A 250 1.74 -13.48 0.89
CA PHE A 250 3.03 -13.85 0.31
C PHE A 250 3.65 -12.75 -0.56
N GLY A 251 2.87 -11.83 -1.10
CA GLY A 251 3.35 -10.76 -1.98
C GLY A 251 3.83 -9.51 -1.22
N TRP A 252 3.00 -8.95 -0.34
CA TRP A 252 3.33 -7.72 0.39
C TRP A 252 4.59 -7.83 1.27
N PRO A 253 4.93 -8.98 1.87
CA PRO A 253 6.14 -9.08 2.70
C PRO A 253 7.45 -8.77 1.98
N VAL A 254 7.49 -8.75 0.66
CA VAL A 254 8.67 -8.30 -0.09
C VAL A 254 9.19 -6.96 0.41
N ILE A 255 8.32 -6.03 0.77
CA ILE A 255 8.68 -4.68 1.26
C ILE A 255 9.54 -4.77 2.54
N THR A 256 9.22 -5.69 3.45
CA THR A 256 9.96 -5.89 4.70
C THR A 256 11.18 -6.79 4.54
N VAL A 257 11.22 -7.61 3.50
CA VAL A 257 12.36 -8.45 3.13
C VAL A 257 13.47 -7.64 2.44
N LEU A 258 13.10 -6.61 1.65
CA LEU A 258 14.04 -5.83 0.84
C LEU A 258 15.22 -5.22 1.61
N PRO A 259 15.11 -4.69 2.86
CA PRO A 259 16.28 -4.20 3.59
C PRO A 259 17.31 -5.29 3.84
N ALA A 260 16.87 -6.46 4.33
CA ALA A 260 17.74 -7.62 4.55
C ALA A 260 18.29 -8.17 3.23
N TYR A 261 17.48 -8.26 2.18
CA TYR A 261 17.89 -8.63 0.84
C TYR A 261 19.02 -7.75 0.31
N THR A 262 18.86 -6.43 0.41
CA THR A 262 19.84 -5.46 -0.05
C THR A 262 21.19 -5.62 0.69
N ARG A 263 21.14 -5.82 2.00
CA ARG A 263 22.35 -5.90 2.82
C ARG A 263 23.03 -7.28 2.73
N LEU A 264 22.24 -8.37 2.88
CA LEU A 264 22.76 -9.73 3.02
C LEU A 264 23.04 -10.41 1.67
N GLN A 265 22.19 -10.18 0.65
CA GLN A 265 22.32 -10.87 -0.63
C GLN A 265 23.04 -10.02 -1.68
N LEU A 266 22.80 -8.70 -1.72
CA LEU A 266 23.48 -7.80 -2.67
C LEU A 266 24.74 -7.15 -2.09
N GLY A 267 24.94 -7.11 -0.77
CA GLY A 267 26.05 -6.39 -0.12
C GLY A 267 26.01 -4.87 -0.29
N LEU A 268 24.82 -4.32 -0.59
CA LEU A 268 24.60 -2.92 -0.91
C LEU A 268 23.99 -2.13 0.26
N LYS A 269 23.91 -0.80 0.09
CA LYS A 269 23.44 0.14 1.12
C LYS A 269 22.04 0.68 0.82
N GLU A 270 21.64 1.69 1.60
CA GLU A 270 20.33 2.34 1.62
C GLU A 270 19.85 2.89 0.28
N GLU A 271 20.78 3.34 -0.55
CA GLU A 271 20.44 3.88 -1.87
C GLU A 271 19.90 2.76 -2.78
N ALA A 272 20.56 1.59 -2.75
CA ALA A 272 20.13 0.41 -3.52
C ALA A 272 18.78 -0.12 -3.03
N TYR A 273 18.55 -0.16 -1.71
CA TYR A 273 17.22 -0.48 -1.15
C TYR A 273 16.14 0.46 -1.67
N SER A 274 16.43 1.77 -1.65
CA SER A 274 15.49 2.79 -2.14
C SER A 274 15.19 2.62 -3.63
N LEU A 275 16.21 2.26 -4.44
CA LEU A 275 16.05 1.96 -5.85
C LEU A 275 15.17 0.73 -6.09
N LEU A 276 15.37 -0.35 -5.33
CA LEU A 276 14.55 -1.58 -5.41
C LEU A 276 13.08 -1.28 -5.08
N LEU A 277 12.84 -0.53 -4.01
CA LEU A 277 11.49 -0.17 -3.60
C LEU A 277 10.80 0.77 -4.61
N SER A 278 11.58 1.69 -5.22
CA SER A 278 11.10 2.54 -6.31
C SER A 278 10.75 1.74 -7.55
N SER A 279 11.55 0.72 -7.89
CA SER A 279 11.29 -0.18 -9.01
C SER A 279 10.00 -0.98 -8.80
N LEU A 280 9.76 -1.45 -7.58
CA LEU A 280 8.49 -2.09 -7.20
C LEU A 280 7.31 -1.14 -7.39
N GLY A 281 7.45 0.12 -6.96
CA GLY A 281 6.45 1.17 -7.16
C GLY A 281 6.22 1.51 -8.63
N ALA A 282 7.27 1.56 -9.44
CA ALA A 282 7.17 1.80 -10.89
C ALA A 282 6.42 0.68 -11.61
N GLY A 283 6.67 -0.58 -11.24
CA GLY A 283 5.90 -1.72 -11.71
C GLY A 283 4.42 -1.61 -11.35
N ALA A 284 4.13 -1.25 -10.10
CA ALA A 284 2.77 -1.03 -9.62
C ALA A 284 2.03 0.08 -10.42
N LEU A 285 2.72 1.19 -10.73
CA LEU A 285 2.19 2.26 -11.56
C LEU A 285 1.90 1.77 -12.99
N GLY A 286 2.83 1.01 -13.59
CA GLY A 286 2.64 0.40 -14.91
C GLY A 286 1.41 -0.51 -14.97
N ALA A 287 1.17 -1.32 -13.93
CA ALA A 287 -0.02 -2.17 -13.82
C ALA A 287 -1.31 -1.35 -13.68
N ALA A 288 -1.30 -0.27 -12.89
CA ALA A 288 -2.45 0.61 -12.75
C ALA A 288 -2.83 1.26 -14.08
N LEU A 289 -1.83 1.71 -14.86
CA LEU A 289 -2.03 2.25 -16.21
C LEU A 289 -2.53 1.18 -17.17
N ALA A 290 -1.95 -0.02 -17.15
CA ALA A 290 -2.39 -1.15 -17.99
C ALA A 290 -3.84 -1.54 -17.70
N THR A 291 -4.24 -1.59 -16.42
CA THR A 291 -5.62 -1.87 -16.01
C THR A 291 -6.58 -0.79 -16.49
N ALA A 292 -6.19 0.47 -16.37
CA ALA A 292 -7.02 1.61 -16.81
C ALA A 292 -7.21 1.62 -18.34
N THR A 293 -6.18 1.24 -19.10
CA THR A 293 -6.20 1.31 -20.57
C THR A 293 -6.80 0.05 -21.21
N PHE A 294 -6.48 -1.13 -20.70
CA PHE A 294 -6.79 -2.41 -21.33
C PHE A 294 -7.75 -3.31 -20.51
N GLY A 295 -8.25 -2.83 -19.37
CA GLY A 295 -9.05 -3.57 -18.38
C GLY A 295 -10.49 -3.88 -18.83
N SER A 296 -10.70 -4.36 -20.07
CA SER A 296 -12.02 -4.81 -20.55
C SER A 296 -12.51 -6.06 -19.80
N VAL A 297 -13.84 -6.27 -19.76
CA VAL A 297 -14.46 -7.44 -19.12
C VAL A 297 -13.91 -8.76 -19.63
N SER A 298 -13.66 -8.85 -20.94
CA SER A 298 -13.14 -10.06 -21.62
C SER A 298 -11.70 -10.43 -21.24
N ARG A 299 -10.91 -9.49 -20.73
CA ARG A 299 -9.48 -9.70 -20.40
C ARG A 299 -9.22 -9.93 -18.92
N ARG A 300 -10.22 -9.87 -18.06
CA ARG A 300 -10.03 -9.96 -16.59
C ARG A 300 -9.36 -11.24 -16.15
N GLY A 301 -9.77 -12.39 -16.69
CA GLY A 301 -9.15 -13.67 -16.38
C GLY A 301 -7.66 -13.69 -16.74
N ALA A 302 -7.30 -13.18 -17.92
CA ALA A 302 -5.90 -13.08 -18.35
C ALA A 302 -5.10 -12.14 -17.42
N PHE A 303 -5.67 -11.02 -16.99
CA PHE A 303 -5.00 -10.08 -16.07
C PHE A 303 -4.78 -10.66 -14.68
N LEU A 304 -5.73 -11.44 -14.15
CA LEU A 304 -5.56 -12.15 -12.88
C LEU A 304 -4.41 -13.17 -12.98
N ILE A 305 -4.39 -13.97 -14.05
CA ILE A 305 -3.35 -14.97 -14.29
C ILE A 305 -1.98 -14.32 -14.48
N THR A 306 -1.89 -13.33 -15.36
CA THR A 306 -0.64 -12.62 -15.65
C THR A 306 -0.11 -11.91 -14.42
N GLY A 307 -1.00 -11.29 -13.63
CA GLY A 307 -0.63 -10.62 -12.37
C GLY A 307 -0.03 -11.59 -11.36
N ALA A 308 -0.69 -12.74 -11.15
CA ALA A 308 -0.20 -13.79 -10.27
C ALA A 308 1.15 -14.36 -10.74
N ALA A 309 1.26 -14.69 -12.03
CA ALA A 309 2.48 -15.23 -12.61
C ALA A 309 3.65 -14.24 -12.56
N ALA A 310 3.41 -12.97 -12.88
CA ALA A 310 4.44 -11.94 -12.81
C ALA A 310 4.93 -11.72 -11.37
N CYS A 311 4.03 -11.74 -10.38
CA CYS A 311 4.39 -11.63 -8.97
C CYS A 311 5.25 -12.83 -8.53
N ALA A 312 4.81 -14.06 -8.81
CA ALA A 312 5.55 -15.27 -8.44
C ALA A 312 6.92 -15.34 -9.13
N ALA A 313 6.97 -15.06 -10.44
CA ALA A 313 8.21 -15.05 -11.21
C ALA A 313 9.19 -13.96 -10.71
N GLY A 314 8.70 -12.76 -10.41
CA GLY A 314 9.51 -11.69 -9.84
C GLY A 314 10.08 -12.05 -8.47
N MET A 315 9.29 -12.68 -7.59
CA MET A 315 9.74 -13.18 -6.28
C MET A 315 10.82 -14.26 -6.43
N ALA A 316 10.59 -15.25 -7.29
CA ALA A 316 11.57 -16.30 -7.58
C ALA A 316 12.85 -15.70 -8.17
N GLY A 317 12.70 -14.73 -9.10
CA GLY A 317 13.82 -14.02 -9.70
C GLY A 317 14.67 -13.27 -8.69
N LEU A 318 14.05 -12.61 -7.68
CA LEU A 318 14.76 -11.99 -6.57
C LEU A 318 15.60 -12.99 -5.78
N GLY A 319 15.10 -14.23 -5.57
CA GLY A 319 15.85 -15.27 -4.90
C GLY A 319 17.18 -15.61 -5.60
N PHE A 320 17.26 -15.49 -6.91
CA PHE A 320 18.47 -15.72 -7.70
C PHE A 320 19.28 -14.47 -8.01
N ALA A 321 18.67 -13.27 -7.95
CA ALA A 321 19.31 -12.06 -8.41
C ALA A 321 20.44 -11.62 -7.46
N GLN A 322 21.65 -11.50 -8.00
CA GLN A 322 22.84 -11.01 -7.31
C GLN A 322 23.33 -9.66 -7.87
N VAL A 323 22.66 -9.16 -8.91
CA VAL A 323 22.98 -7.89 -9.57
C VAL A 323 21.80 -6.94 -9.41
N ILE A 324 22.09 -5.69 -9.01
CA ILE A 324 21.06 -4.69 -8.70
C ILE A 324 20.05 -4.48 -9.84
N TRP A 325 20.49 -4.45 -11.09
CA TRP A 325 19.60 -4.21 -12.24
C TRP A 325 18.61 -5.35 -12.46
N LEU A 326 19.05 -6.60 -12.26
CA LEU A 326 18.17 -7.76 -12.32
C LEU A 326 17.17 -7.72 -11.17
N ALA A 327 17.63 -7.39 -9.96
CA ALA A 327 16.78 -7.24 -8.79
C ALA A 327 15.73 -6.12 -8.98
N CYS A 328 16.09 -5.00 -9.60
CA CYS A 328 15.15 -3.93 -9.97
C CYS A 328 14.08 -4.42 -10.95
N GLY A 329 14.46 -5.16 -11.97
CA GLY A 329 13.52 -5.80 -12.92
C GLY A 329 12.55 -6.75 -12.22
N CYS A 330 13.06 -7.59 -11.32
CA CYS A 330 12.26 -8.51 -10.50
C CYS A 330 11.31 -7.75 -9.56
N CYS A 331 11.78 -6.69 -8.88
CA CYS A 331 10.93 -5.83 -8.05
C CYS A 331 9.82 -5.17 -8.88
N ALA A 332 10.14 -4.67 -10.06
CA ALA A 332 9.13 -4.10 -10.97
C ALA A 332 8.09 -5.15 -11.39
N ALA A 333 8.53 -6.40 -11.69
CA ALA A 333 7.62 -7.49 -12.00
C ALA A 333 6.70 -7.85 -10.81
N VAL A 334 7.24 -7.89 -9.58
CA VAL A 334 6.43 -8.10 -8.36
C VAL A 334 5.39 -7.00 -8.20
N GLY A 335 5.80 -5.72 -8.26
CA GLY A 335 4.89 -4.59 -8.11
C GLY A 335 3.81 -4.54 -9.20
N PHE A 336 4.21 -4.81 -10.45
CA PHE A 336 3.30 -4.93 -11.59
C PHE A 336 2.28 -6.06 -11.36
N GLY A 337 2.76 -7.26 -11.03
CA GLY A 337 1.93 -8.44 -10.83
C GLY A 337 0.92 -8.26 -9.71
N MET A 338 1.36 -7.74 -8.56
CA MET A 338 0.48 -7.48 -7.42
C MET A 338 -0.64 -6.50 -7.76
N ILE A 339 -0.33 -5.35 -8.34
CA ILE A 339 -1.34 -4.32 -8.60
C ILE A 339 -2.24 -4.70 -9.77
N LEU A 340 -1.70 -5.37 -10.81
CA LEU A 340 -2.51 -5.89 -11.90
C LEU A 340 -3.59 -6.87 -11.38
N PHE A 341 -3.19 -7.80 -10.50
CA PHE A 341 -4.12 -8.74 -9.87
C PHE A 341 -5.13 -8.00 -8.98
N LEU A 342 -4.67 -7.20 -8.01
CA LEU A 342 -5.54 -6.56 -7.02
C LEU A 342 -6.56 -5.60 -7.64
N SER A 343 -6.14 -4.78 -8.61
CA SER A 343 -7.04 -3.87 -9.32
C SER A 343 -8.10 -4.63 -10.12
N THR A 344 -7.69 -5.74 -10.78
CA THR A 344 -8.59 -6.59 -11.56
C THR A 344 -9.55 -7.36 -10.66
N ALA A 345 -9.07 -7.91 -9.54
CA ALA A 345 -9.88 -8.60 -8.54
C ALA A 345 -10.95 -7.68 -7.96
N GLN A 346 -10.55 -6.47 -7.55
CA GLN A 346 -11.47 -5.45 -7.04
C GLN A 346 -12.55 -5.09 -8.06
N SER A 347 -12.17 -4.81 -9.31
CA SER A 347 -13.12 -4.49 -10.38
C SER A 347 -14.06 -5.64 -10.68
N THR A 348 -13.55 -6.88 -10.66
CA THR A 348 -14.36 -8.08 -10.90
C THR A 348 -15.43 -8.24 -9.83
N LEU A 349 -15.06 -8.12 -8.56
CA LEU A 349 -16.01 -8.19 -7.45
C LEU A 349 -17.04 -7.06 -7.51
N GLN A 350 -16.60 -5.80 -7.77
CA GLN A 350 -17.50 -4.66 -7.85
C GLN A 350 -18.57 -4.77 -8.95
N LEU A 351 -18.23 -5.41 -10.07
CA LEU A 351 -19.11 -5.50 -11.24
C LEU A 351 -19.93 -6.79 -11.30
N ALA A 352 -19.46 -7.87 -10.65
CA ALA A 352 -20.15 -9.15 -10.64
C ALA A 352 -21.16 -9.27 -9.49
N VAL A 353 -21.04 -8.45 -8.46
CA VAL A 353 -21.88 -8.55 -7.25
C VAL A 353 -23.05 -7.56 -7.34
N PRO A 354 -24.31 -7.99 -7.09
CA PRO A 354 -25.47 -7.13 -7.03
C PRO A 354 -25.34 -6.00 -6.01
N ASP A 355 -25.99 -4.86 -6.28
CA ASP A 355 -25.85 -3.63 -5.49
C ASP A 355 -26.22 -3.83 -4.01
N GLU A 356 -27.20 -4.70 -3.72
CA GLU A 356 -27.72 -4.98 -2.38
C GLU A 356 -26.68 -5.62 -1.45
N VAL A 357 -25.77 -6.42 -2.00
CA VAL A 357 -24.74 -7.15 -1.23
C VAL A 357 -23.32 -6.70 -1.54
N ARG A 358 -23.12 -5.85 -2.56
CA ARG A 358 -21.79 -5.38 -3.01
C ARG A 358 -20.96 -4.78 -1.88
N GLY A 359 -21.53 -3.90 -1.07
CA GLY A 359 -20.83 -3.29 0.05
C GLY A 359 -20.30 -4.31 1.05
N ARG A 360 -21.06 -5.39 1.30
CA ARG A 360 -20.70 -6.46 2.23
C ARG A 360 -19.58 -7.34 1.68
N VAL A 361 -19.64 -7.72 0.40
CA VAL A 361 -18.57 -8.48 -0.27
C VAL A 361 -17.29 -7.68 -0.35
N MET A 362 -17.38 -6.37 -0.66
CA MET A 362 -16.21 -5.48 -0.68
C MET A 362 -15.59 -5.30 0.70
N ALA A 363 -16.38 -5.30 1.76
CA ALA A 363 -15.87 -5.28 3.13
C ALA A 363 -15.07 -6.57 3.45
N VAL A 364 -15.57 -7.75 3.08
CA VAL A 364 -14.86 -9.03 3.23
C VAL A 364 -13.55 -9.01 2.44
N TRP A 365 -13.56 -8.54 1.20
CA TRP A 365 -12.36 -8.41 0.38
C TRP A 365 -11.31 -7.47 1.00
N ALA A 366 -11.74 -6.31 1.50
CA ALA A 366 -10.86 -5.35 2.15
C ALA A 366 -10.25 -5.90 3.47
N MET A 367 -11.06 -6.61 4.27
CA MET A 367 -10.59 -7.30 5.48
C MET A 367 -9.58 -8.41 5.13
N THR A 368 -9.82 -9.16 4.06
CA THR A 368 -8.90 -10.19 3.57
C THR A 368 -7.57 -9.58 3.15
N LEU A 369 -7.61 -8.52 2.35
CA LEU A 369 -6.43 -7.82 1.86
C LEU A 369 -5.58 -7.25 3.01
N SER A 370 -6.22 -6.55 3.95
CA SER A 370 -5.52 -5.88 5.04
C SER A 370 -5.12 -6.84 6.17
N GLY A 371 -5.92 -7.87 6.44
CA GLY A 371 -5.72 -8.79 7.56
C GLY A 371 -4.65 -9.85 7.30
N SER A 372 -4.44 -10.27 6.05
CA SER A 372 -3.43 -11.27 5.72
C SER A 372 -2.00 -10.72 5.64
N ALA A 373 -1.83 -9.45 5.27
CA ALA A 373 -0.52 -8.84 5.11
C ALA A 373 0.35 -8.87 6.39
N PRO A 374 -0.14 -8.46 7.58
CA PRO A 374 0.64 -8.52 8.82
C PRO A 374 1.15 -9.92 9.16
N ILE A 375 0.34 -10.95 8.91
CA ILE A 375 0.73 -12.35 9.11
C ILE A 375 1.91 -12.70 8.20
N GLY A 376 1.81 -12.37 6.92
CA GLY A 376 2.88 -12.60 5.96
C GLY A 376 4.18 -11.86 6.33
N HIS A 377 4.08 -10.59 6.75
CA HIS A 377 5.24 -9.82 7.19
C HIS A 377 5.96 -10.46 8.37
N LEU A 378 5.22 -10.88 9.41
CA LEU A 378 5.82 -11.56 10.58
C LEU A 378 6.48 -12.88 10.20
N LEU A 379 5.79 -13.71 9.43
CA LEU A 379 6.33 -15.00 8.98
C LEU A 379 7.59 -14.80 8.15
N ALA A 380 7.60 -13.88 7.19
CA ALA A 380 8.78 -13.61 6.36
C ALA A 380 9.95 -13.09 7.19
N GLY A 381 9.73 -12.11 8.10
CA GLY A 381 10.77 -11.57 8.95
C GLY A 381 11.42 -12.61 9.86
N HIS A 382 10.62 -13.51 10.46
CA HIS A 382 11.16 -14.61 11.29
C HIS A 382 11.83 -15.70 10.43
N ALA A 383 11.25 -16.05 9.29
CA ALA A 383 11.82 -17.06 8.40
C ALA A 383 13.20 -16.67 7.87
N ILE A 384 13.46 -15.37 7.62
CA ILE A 384 14.79 -14.91 7.19
C ILE A 384 15.86 -15.21 8.24
N THR A 385 15.55 -15.10 9.53
CA THR A 385 16.53 -15.37 10.59
C THR A 385 16.95 -16.85 10.68
N VAL A 386 16.11 -17.75 10.17
CA VAL A 386 16.34 -19.20 10.21
C VAL A 386 16.86 -19.72 8.87
N ALA A 387 16.21 -19.33 7.77
CA ALA A 387 16.46 -19.90 6.45
C ALA A 387 17.28 -18.98 5.52
N GLY A 388 17.44 -17.71 5.88
CA GLY A 388 18.05 -16.71 5.00
C GLY A 388 17.06 -16.11 4.01
N VAL A 389 17.51 -15.11 3.24
CA VAL A 389 16.65 -14.29 2.37
C VAL A 389 16.18 -15.08 1.13
N GLY A 390 17.10 -15.77 0.44
CA GLY A 390 16.78 -16.49 -0.80
C GLY A 390 15.69 -17.54 -0.63
N PRO A 391 15.83 -18.52 0.29
CA PRO A 391 14.81 -19.52 0.56
C PRO A 391 13.44 -18.90 0.93
N VAL A 392 13.41 -17.79 1.67
CA VAL A 392 12.15 -17.10 2.00
C VAL A 392 11.48 -16.53 0.76
N LEU A 393 12.22 -15.91 -0.15
CA LEU A 393 11.69 -15.41 -1.44
C LEU A 393 11.14 -16.54 -2.30
N PHE A 394 11.83 -17.70 -2.37
CA PHE A 394 11.33 -18.90 -3.05
C PHE A 394 10.06 -19.44 -2.38
N GLY A 395 10.01 -19.49 -1.04
CA GLY A 395 8.83 -19.90 -0.31
C GLY A 395 7.62 -19.00 -0.58
N MET A 396 7.84 -17.68 -0.67
CA MET A 396 6.80 -16.72 -1.02
C MET A 396 6.31 -16.93 -2.48
N ALA A 397 7.21 -17.12 -3.42
CA ALA A 397 6.88 -17.45 -4.80
C ALA A 397 6.09 -18.76 -4.92
N ALA A 398 6.55 -19.80 -4.22
CA ALA A 398 5.89 -21.10 -4.17
C ALA A 398 4.49 -21.02 -3.55
N GLY A 399 4.32 -20.23 -2.48
CA GLY A 399 3.02 -20.00 -1.85
C GLY A 399 2.01 -19.34 -2.79
N ILE A 400 2.42 -18.34 -3.56
CA ILE A 400 1.59 -17.72 -4.61
C ILE A 400 1.26 -18.74 -5.70
N GLY A 401 2.26 -19.49 -6.18
CA GLY A 401 2.10 -20.50 -7.22
C GLY A 401 1.21 -21.66 -6.79
N ALA A 402 1.35 -22.15 -5.57
CA ALA A 402 0.54 -23.25 -5.04
C ALA A 402 -0.95 -22.89 -4.97
N VAL A 403 -1.28 -21.70 -4.48
CA VAL A 403 -2.67 -21.26 -4.46
C VAL A 403 -3.21 -21.03 -5.87
N PHE A 404 -2.38 -20.51 -6.77
CA PHE A 404 -2.75 -20.37 -8.18
C PHE A 404 -3.10 -21.73 -8.81
N LEU A 405 -2.24 -22.73 -8.66
CA LEU A 405 -2.46 -24.07 -9.20
C LEU A 405 -3.69 -24.75 -8.57
N LEU A 406 -3.89 -24.59 -7.28
CA LEU A 406 -5.07 -25.11 -6.58
C LEU A 406 -6.36 -24.53 -7.17
N LEU A 407 -6.42 -23.22 -7.36
CA LEU A 407 -7.60 -22.55 -7.89
C LEU A 407 -7.82 -22.88 -9.37
N ALA A 408 -6.76 -22.99 -10.17
CA ALA A 408 -6.83 -23.43 -11.56
C ALA A 408 -7.34 -24.88 -11.67
N GLY A 409 -6.84 -25.78 -10.83
CA GLY A 409 -7.30 -27.17 -10.75
C GLY A 409 -8.78 -27.28 -10.37
N MET A 410 -9.23 -26.49 -9.39
CA MET A 410 -10.66 -26.44 -9.01
C MET A 410 -11.54 -25.92 -10.15
N ALA A 411 -11.08 -24.94 -10.92
CA ALA A 411 -11.82 -24.40 -12.06
C ALA A 411 -11.92 -25.44 -13.21
N LEU A 412 -10.87 -26.18 -13.48
CA LEU A 412 -10.83 -27.26 -14.48
C LEU A 412 -11.73 -28.43 -14.07
N ALA A 413 -11.66 -28.86 -12.81
CA ALA A 413 -12.51 -29.94 -12.28
C ALA A 413 -14.01 -29.62 -12.45
N ARG A 414 -14.40 -28.37 -12.21
CA ARG A 414 -15.81 -27.92 -12.38
C ARG A 414 -16.25 -27.88 -13.85
N ARG A 415 -15.35 -27.56 -14.78
CA ARG A 415 -15.67 -27.60 -16.23
C ARG A 415 -15.93 -29.04 -16.72
N ASN A 416 -15.28 -30.01 -16.09
CA ASN A 416 -15.39 -31.44 -16.44
C ASN A 416 -16.46 -32.18 -15.64
N SER A 417 -17.11 -31.54 -14.67
CA SER A 417 -18.25 -32.13 -13.96
C SER A 417 -19.49 -32.12 -14.86
N PRO A 418 -20.21 -33.25 -15.02
CA PRO A 418 -21.44 -33.28 -15.80
C PRO A 418 -22.46 -32.28 -15.22
N PRO A 419 -23.30 -31.63 -16.07
CA PRO A 419 -24.36 -30.76 -15.59
C PRO A 419 -25.25 -31.53 -14.61
N GLY A 420 -25.39 -31.01 -13.40
CA GLY A 420 -26.29 -31.57 -12.41
C GLY A 420 -27.71 -31.65 -12.97
N PRO A 421 -28.57 -32.55 -12.45
CA PRO A 421 -29.97 -32.63 -12.88
C PRO A 421 -30.62 -31.25 -12.76
N ALA A 422 -31.25 -30.81 -13.85
CA ALA A 422 -32.00 -29.55 -13.88
C ALA A 422 -33.08 -29.55 -12.77
N PRO A 423 -33.32 -28.42 -12.11
CA PRO A 423 -34.29 -28.30 -11.04
C PRO A 423 -35.73 -28.56 -11.53
#